data_9e23d4ed95b35b2bcf25a337099c11e0
#
_entry.id   9e23d4ed95b35b2bcf25a337099c11e0
#
_cell.length_a   1.000
_cell.length_b   1.000
_cell.length_c   1.000
_cell.angle_alpha   90.00
_cell.angle_beta   90.00
_cell.angle_gamma   90.00
#
_symmetry.space_group_name_H-M   'P 1'
#
loop_
_entity.id
_entity.type
_entity.pdbx_description
1 polymer ?
#
loop_
_entity_poly.entity_id
_entity_poly.type
_entity_poly.pdbx_seq_one_letter_code
_entity_poly.pdbx_strand_id
1 'polypeptide(L)'
;MRYIMRRSCLFLVMIAVIVFTGCGQKKKEDPVTVTLWHVYGGQTESPLNDLIDEFNETIGKEENIRVQVGSVTNTNTIHENVLASAFGDPGASKLPDMFVSYPKTVLAMPDDTELVDYYDYFTEEELNEFIPAFLEEGVIHERLSILPVAKSTEVMFINKTAFDRFTKETGAKMEDLKTWEGLFAMAEQYAAWTDNQTPDIPDDGKNFFVHDYHFNYFQVGVESLGENFFKGENLAFGPEFQTVWEPYAKAALSGGVWLRSGYATEPLRTGDSIVSVASSASVLYYSDKVT
;
A
#
# COMPACT_ATOMS: atom_id res chain seq x y z
N MET A 1 70.05 -50.52 -12.31
CA MET A 1 69.98 -49.02 -12.22
C MET A 1 69.00 -48.36 -13.17
N ARG A 2 68.85 -48.75 -14.42
CA ARG A 2 67.84 -48.15 -15.38
C ARG A 2 66.36 -48.39 -15.04
N TYR A 3 66.02 -49.44 -14.33
CA TYR A 3 64.58 -49.74 -13.97
C TYR A 3 64.07 -48.93 -12.78
N ILE A 4 64.93 -48.56 -11.85
CA ILE A 4 64.55 -47.73 -10.69
C ILE A 4 64.36 -46.27 -11.11
N MET A 5 65.19 -45.78 -12.02
CA MET A 5 65.03 -44.41 -12.55
C MET A 5 63.74 -44.19 -13.36
N ARG A 6 63.29 -45.23 -14.09
CA ARG A 6 61.97 -45.11 -14.83
C ARG A 6 60.74 -45.09 -13.93
N ARG A 7 60.75 -45.79 -12.81
CA ARG A 7 59.71 -45.77 -11.80
C ARG A 7 59.66 -44.45 -11.03
N SER A 8 60.83 -43.90 -10.69
CA SER A 8 60.91 -42.58 -10.02
C SER A 8 60.44 -41.42 -10.91
N CYS A 9 60.76 -41.45 -12.23
CA CYS A 9 60.25 -40.45 -13.17
C CYS A 9 58.74 -40.55 -13.37
N LEU A 10 58.17 -41.78 -13.41
CA LEU A 10 56.71 -41.95 -13.51
C LEU A 10 55.98 -41.47 -12.25
N PHE A 11 56.51 -41.66 -11.06
CA PHE A 11 55.97 -41.17 -9.80
C PHE A 11 56.04 -39.64 -9.71
N LEU A 12 57.11 -39.00 -10.17
CA LEU A 12 57.29 -37.56 -10.21
C LEU A 12 56.38 -36.91 -11.23
N VAL A 13 56.09 -37.52 -12.38
CA VAL A 13 55.14 -37.03 -13.37
C VAL A 13 53.70 -37.19 -12.85
N MET A 14 53.38 -38.27 -12.12
CA MET A 14 52.06 -38.48 -11.52
C MET A 14 51.76 -37.48 -10.38
N ILE A 15 52.76 -37.12 -9.59
CA ILE A 15 52.62 -36.07 -8.55
C ILE A 15 52.50 -34.69 -9.18
N ALA A 16 53.21 -34.38 -10.28
CA ALA A 16 53.11 -33.13 -11.00
C ALA A 16 51.72 -32.93 -11.65
N VAL A 17 51.09 -34.01 -12.16
CA VAL A 17 49.72 -33.96 -12.72
C VAL A 17 48.67 -33.72 -11.64
N ILE A 18 48.86 -34.23 -10.41
CA ILE A 18 47.94 -34.00 -9.29
C ILE A 18 48.01 -32.57 -8.78
N VAL A 19 49.18 -31.92 -8.86
CA VAL A 19 49.37 -30.53 -8.42
C VAL A 19 48.77 -29.52 -9.42
N PHE A 20 48.66 -29.87 -10.70
CA PHE A 20 48.05 -29.00 -11.72
C PHE A 20 46.56 -29.17 -11.89
N THR A 21 45.91 -30.17 -11.29
CA THR A 21 44.45 -30.31 -11.25
C THR A 21 43.81 -29.64 -10.02
N GLY A 22 44.57 -28.91 -9.24
CA GLY A 22 44.04 -27.91 -8.32
C GLY A 22 43.44 -26.76 -9.11
N CYS A 23 42.32 -27.00 -9.82
CA CYS A 23 41.44 -25.94 -10.24
C CYS A 23 41.09 -25.14 -9.00
N GLY A 24 41.65 -23.95 -8.86
CA GLY A 24 41.17 -23.00 -7.90
C GLY A 24 39.68 -22.79 -8.15
N GLN A 25 38.84 -23.49 -7.39
CA GLN A 25 37.48 -23.04 -7.21
C GLN A 25 37.65 -21.61 -6.68
N LYS A 26 37.42 -20.63 -7.56
CA LYS A 26 37.16 -19.28 -7.08
C LYS A 26 36.10 -19.45 -6.00
N LYS A 27 36.46 -19.13 -4.76
CA LYS A 27 35.53 -19.06 -3.67
C LYS A 27 34.41 -18.17 -4.20
N LYS A 28 33.23 -18.75 -4.40
CA LYS A 28 32.08 -17.97 -4.84
C LYS A 28 31.87 -16.98 -3.70
N GLU A 29 32.07 -15.71 -3.98
CA GLU A 29 31.78 -14.67 -2.99
C GLU A 29 30.33 -14.78 -2.62
N ASP A 30 30.01 -14.62 -1.34
CA ASP A 30 28.62 -14.59 -0.90
C ASP A 30 27.91 -13.44 -1.60
N PRO A 31 26.64 -13.61 -2.02
CA PRO A 31 25.92 -12.56 -2.72
C PRO A 31 25.77 -11.31 -1.85
N VAL A 32 25.85 -10.15 -2.49
CA VAL A 32 25.45 -8.90 -1.86
C VAL A 32 23.96 -9.00 -1.53
N THR A 33 23.62 -8.91 -0.25
CA THR A 33 22.22 -8.99 0.18
C THR A 33 21.65 -7.60 0.33
N VAL A 34 20.58 -7.33 -0.40
CA VAL A 34 19.78 -6.10 -0.33
C VAL A 34 18.50 -6.41 0.41
N THR A 35 18.26 -5.74 1.53
CA THR A 35 17.05 -5.94 2.34
C THR A 35 15.94 -5.02 1.87
N LEU A 36 14.75 -5.59 1.63
CA LEU A 36 13.55 -4.84 1.21
C LEU A 36 12.40 -5.07 2.19
N TRP A 37 11.84 -4.00 2.74
CA TRP A 37 10.61 -4.07 3.53
C TRP A 37 9.40 -3.64 2.71
N HIS A 38 8.32 -4.45 2.77
CA HIS A 38 7.04 -4.12 2.16
C HIS A 38 5.86 -4.81 2.88
N VAL A 39 4.64 -4.39 2.57
CA VAL A 39 3.41 -4.85 3.24
C VAL A 39 2.68 -5.96 2.49
N TYR A 40 3.15 -6.36 1.31
CA TYR A 40 2.45 -7.30 0.44
C TYR A 40 2.76 -8.77 0.75
N GLY A 41 3.72 -9.05 1.62
CA GLY A 41 4.19 -10.42 1.92
C GLY A 41 3.19 -11.32 2.64
N GLY A 42 2.14 -10.76 3.24
CA GLY A 42 1.08 -11.52 3.90
C GLY A 42 -0.10 -11.87 2.99
N GLN A 43 -0.08 -11.46 1.73
CA GLN A 43 -1.12 -11.78 0.76
C GLN A 43 -0.93 -13.20 0.21
N THR A 44 -2.04 -13.87 -0.10
CA THR A 44 -2.01 -15.23 -0.69
C THR A 44 -1.30 -15.24 -2.05
N GLU A 45 -1.45 -14.16 -2.80
CA GLU A 45 -0.73 -13.88 -4.04
C GLU A 45 -0.07 -12.50 -3.91
N SER A 46 1.24 -12.44 -4.10
CA SER A 46 2.01 -11.21 -4.03
C SER A 46 2.87 -11.05 -5.28
N PRO A 47 2.37 -10.33 -6.30
CA PRO A 47 3.13 -10.10 -7.53
C PRO A 47 4.52 -9.50 -7.30
N LEU A 48 4.69 -8.69 -6.25
CA LEU A 48 6.01 -8.15 -5.90
C LEU A 48 6.97 -9.25 -5.39
N ASN A 49 6.47 -10.21 -4.59
CA ASN A 49 7.29 -11.34 -4.18
C ASN A 49 7.69 -12.21 -5.39
N ASP A 50 6.77 -12.46 -6.30
CA ASP A 50 7.04 -13.25 -7.50
C ASP A 50 8.13 -12.59 -8.37
N LEU A 51 8.08 -11.26 -8.54
CA LEU A 51 9.11 -10.49 -9.25
C LEU A 51 10.47 -10.51 -8.52
N ILE A 52 10.48 -10.46 -7.19
CA ILE A 52 11.70 -10.56 -6.39
C ILE A 52 12.31 -11.96 -6.51
N ASP A 53 11.50 -13.00 -6.48
CA ASP A 53 11.96 -14.38 -6.66
C ASP A 53 12.51 -14.57 -8.07
N GLU A 54 11.85 -14.06 -9.11
CA GLU A 54 12.35 -14.06 -10.49
C GLU A 54 13.69 -13.32 -10.60
N PHE A 55 13.80 -12.12 -10.02
CA PHE A 55 15.07 -11.38 -9.97
C PHE A 55 16.17 -12.21 -9.30
N ASN A 56 15.90 -12.80 -8.14
CA ASN A 56 16.88 -13.59 -7.39
C ASN A 56 17.34 -14.85 -8.14
N GLU A 57 16.48 -15.43 -8.98
CA GLU A 57 16.79 -16.62 -9.77
C GLU A 57 17.48 -16.30 -11.11
N THR A 58 17.35 -15.07 -11.61
CA THR A 58 17.87 -14.63 -12.92
C THR A 58 18.98 -13.59 -12.74
N ILE A 59 18.67 -12.33 -12.89
CA ILE A 59 19.64 -11.20 -12.87
C ILE A 59 20.42 -11.16 -11.56
N GLY A 60 19.74 -11.31 -10.43
CA GLY A 60 20.39 -11.29 -9.12
C GLY A 60 21.43 -12.41 -8.96
N LYS A 61 21.15 -13.59 -9.52
CA LYS A 61 22.09 -14.72 -9.53
C LYS A 61 23.28 -14.47 -10.45
N GLU A 62 23.09 -13.80 -11.58
CA GLU A 62 24.13 -13.46 -12.53
C GLU A 62 25.07 -12.38 -11.95
N GLU A 63 24.48 -11.34 -11.34
CA GLU A 63 25.18 -10.20 -10.75
C GLU A 63 25.66 -10.46 -9.32
N ASN A 64 25.41 -11.66 -8.77
CA ASN A 64 25.73 -12.01 -7.38
C ASN A 64 25.09 -11.08 -6.35
N ILE A 65 23.84 -10.68 -6.60
CA ILE A 65 22.97 -9.87 -5.75
C ILE A 65 21.77 -10.70 -5.31
N ARG A 66 21.34 -10.54 -4.08
CA ARG A 66 20.11 -11.18 -3.56
C ARG A 66 19.25 -10.18 -2.82
N VAL A 67 18.00 -10.04 -3.23
CA VAL A 67 17.00 -9.29 -2.49
C VAL A 67 16.38 -10.19 -1.42
N GLN A 68 16.43 -9.74 -0.18
CA GLN A 68 15.82 -10.42 0.97
C GLN A 68 14.64 -9.59 1.49
N VAL A 69 13.46 -10.18 1.44
CA VAL A 69 12.22 -9.52 1.86
C VAL A 69 12.04 -9.61 3.38
N GLY A 70 11.74 -8.47 4.00
CA GLY A 70 11.19 -8.37 5.35
C GLY A 70 9.72 -7.94 5.28
N SER A 71 8.80 -8.85 5.58
CA SER A 71 7.37 -8.55 5.55
C SER A 71 6.93 -7.77 6.78
N VAL A 72 6.11 -6.74 6.56
CA VAL A 72 5.48 -5.94 7.60
C VAL A 72 3.96 -6.03 7.45
N THR A 73 3.23 -5.98 8.55
CA THR A 73 1.79 -6.31 8.58
C THR A 73 0.91 -5.30 7.85
N ASN A 74 1.23 -4.01 7.91
CA ASN A 74 0.46 -2.96 7.27
C ASN A 74 1.27 -1.67 7.07
N THR A 75 0.69 -0.70 6.38
CA THR A 75 1.33 0.57 6.01
C THR A 75 1.67 1.48 7.19
N ASN A 76 0.92 1.43 8.29
CA ASN A 76 1.25 2.20 9.48
C ASN A 76 2.43 1.57 10.20
N THR A 77 2.44 0.25 10.34
CA THR A 77 3.55 -0.47 10.98
C THR A 77 4.86 -0.30 10.21
N ILE A 78 4.85 -0.30 8.87
CA ILE A 78 6.09 -0.06 8.11
C ILE A 78 6.58 1.38 8.30
N HIS A 79 5.67 2.37 8.32
CA HIS A 79 6.00 3.75 8.61
C HIS A 79 6.69 3.89 9.99
N GLU A 80 6.07 3.34 11.03
CA GLU A 80 6.61 3.38 12.39
C GLU A 80 7.98 2.67 12.48
N ASN A 81 8.11 1.48 11.90
CA ASN A 81 9.35 0.71 11.94
C ASN A 81 10.49 1.39 11.18
N VAL A 82 10.22 1.98 10.01
CA VAL A 82 11.23 2.72 9.24
C VAL A 82 11.70 3.93 10.03
N LEU A 83 10.78 4.71 10.62
CA LEU A 83 11.15 5.86 11.44
C LEU A 83 11.94 5.46 12.69
N ALA A 84 11.47 4.46 13.45
CA ALA A 84 12.19 3.96 14.61
C ALA A 84 13.61 3.51 14.26
N SER A 85 13.78 2.84 13.10
CA SER A 85 15.09 2.43 12.61
C SER A 85 15.96 3.61 12.20
N ALA A 86 15.38 4.59 11.50
CA ALA A 86 16.09 5.78 11.03
C ALA A 86 16.55 6.69 12.19
N PHE A 87 15.71 6.83 13.22
CA PHE A 87 16.06 7.57 14.45
C PHE A 87 16.96 6.79 15.41
N GLY A 88 17.20 5.50 15.17
CA GLY A 88 18.01 4.66 16.03
C GLY A 88 17.38 4.37 17.39
N ASP A 89 16.06 4.24 17.43
CA ASP A 89 15.30 4.00 18.65
C ASP A 89 15.72 2.68 19.34
N PRO A 90 15.73 2.65 20.68
CA PRO A 90 16.08 1.45 21.43
C PRO A 90 15.22 0.24 21.06
N GLY A 91 15.84 -0.82 20.56
CA GLY A 91 15.14 -2.03 20.15
C GLY A 91 14.64 -2.04 18.69
N ALA A 92 14.81 -0.94 17.97
CA ALA A 92 14.52 -0.91 16.53
C ALA A 92 15.49 -1.82 15.74
N SER A 93 15.01 -2.37 14.66
CA SER A 93 15.84 -3.11 13.70
C SER A 93 16.77 -2.16 12.95
N LYS A 94 17.81 -2.71 12.29
CA LYS A 94 18.59 -1.94 11.33
C LYS A 94 17.65 -1.45 10.19
N LEU A 95 17.83 -0.21 9.75
CA LEU A 95 17.13 0.32 8.59
C LEU A 95 17.38 -0.59 7.37
N PRO A 96 16.35 -0.99 6.63
CA PRO A 96 16.53 -1.79 5.41
C PRO A 96 17.19 -0.96 4.30
N ASP A 97 17.78 -1.63 3.32
CA ASP A 97 18.36 -0.97 2.17
C ASP A 97 17.29 -0.36 1.24
N MET A 98 16.10 -0.97 1.21
CA MET A 98 14.93 -0.48 0.48
C MET A 98 13.65 -0.70 1.30
N PHE A 99 12.66 0.14 1.11
CA PHE A 99 11.33 -0.06 1.68
C PHE A 99 10.24 0.51 0.78
N VAL A 100 9.06 -0.11 0.79
CA VAL A 100 7.88 0.36 0.08
C VAL A 100 6.93 1.00 1.08
N SER A 101 6.73 2.31 0.96
CA SER A 101 5.89 3.09 1.86
C SER A 101 5.32 4.31 1.15
N TYR A 102 4.60 5.14 1.90
CA TYR A 102 4.11 6.43 1.40
C TYR A 102 5.19 7.53 1.51
N PRO A 103 5.14 8.57 0.67
CA PRO A 103 6.06 9.72 0.73
C PRO A 103 6.18 10.34 2.13
N LYS A 104 5.10 10.37 2.91
CA LYS A 104 5.10 10.86 4.31
C LYS A 104 6.16 10.19 5.19
N THR A 105 6.55 8.95 4.88
CA THR A 105 7.59 8.24 5.65
C THR A 105 8.95 8.87 5.41
N VAL A 106 9.28 9.14 4.16
CA VAL A 106 10.53 9.80 3.78
C VAL A 106 10.59 11.24 4.32
N LEU A 107 9.48 11.99 4.22
CA LEU A 107 9.37 13.35 4.75
C LEU A 107 9.52 13.43 6.28
N ALA A 108 9.28 12.34 6.99
CA ALA A 108 9.40 12.28 8.44
C ALA A 108 10.72 11.66 8.93
N MET A 109 11.61 11.24 8.03
CA MET A 109 12.93 10.71 8.39
C MET A 109 13.87 11.85 8.85
N PRO A 110 14.91 11.53 9.62
CA PRO A 110 15.96 12.50 9.96
C PRO A 110 16.58 13.10 8.68
N ASP A 111 16.88 14.41 8.72
CA ASP A 111 17.45 15.14 7.57
C ASP A 111 18.82 14.60 7.13
N ASP A 112 19.55 13.94 8.01
CA ASP A 112 20.84 13.32 7.76
C ASP A 112 20.74 11.87 7.24
N THR A 113 19.53 11.37 6.99
CA THR A 113 19.34 10.05 6.39
C THR A 113 19.80 10.09 4.93
N GLU A 114 20.79 9.27 4.60
CA GLU A 114 21.26 9.14 3.23
C GLU A 114 20.23 8.36 2.39
N LEU A 115 19.58 9.05 1.46
CA LEU A 115 18.70 8.47 0.45
C LEU A 115 19.35 8.57 -0.93
N VAL A 116 19.12 7.56 -1.75
CA VAL A 116 19.52 7.58 -3.16
C VAL A 116 18.77 8.70 -3.88
N ASP A 117 19.48 9.42 -4.76
CA ASP A 117 18.84 10.24 -5.77
C ASP A 117 18.74 9.43 -7.06
N TYR A 118 17.53 9.05 -7.44
CA TYR A 118 17.32 8.22 -8.61
C TYR A 118 17.65 8.95 -9.94
N TYR A 119 17.72 10.29 -9.94
CA TYR A 119 18.21 11.03 -11.11
C TYR A 119 19.67 10.71 -11.45
N ASP A 120 20.46 10.23 -10.49
CA ASP A 120 21.86 9.83 -10.72
C ASP A 120 21.98 8.45 -11.39
N TYR A 121 20.91 7.63 -11.38
CA TYR A 121 20.94 6.23 -11.78
C TYR A 121 20.00 5.88 -12.94
N PHE A 122 18.97 6.67 -13.18
CA PHE A 122 18.01 6.46 -14.26
C PHE A 122 18.17 7.52 -15.32
N THR A 123 18.11 7.11 -16.57
CA THR A 123 18.07 8.02 -17.71
C THR A 123 16.69 8.69 -17.81
N GLU A 124 16.65 9.84 -18.51
CA GLU A 124 15.38 10.52 -18.76
C GLU A 124 14.39 9.62 -19.54
N GLU A 125 14.87 8.76 -20.43
CA GLU A 125 14.05 7.82 -21.19
C GLU A 125 13.38 6.79 -20.24
N GLU A 126 14.12 6.22 -19.30
CA GLU A 126 13.59 5.28 -18.31
C GLU A 126 12.59 5.98 -17.35
N LEU A 127 12.87 7.18 -16.92
CA LEU A 127 11.95 7.94 -16.06
C LEU A 127 10.65 8.34 -16.78
N ASN A 128 10.70 8.55 -18.10
CA ASN A 128 9.52 8.85 -18.91
C ASN A 128 8.58 7.65 -19.10
N GLU A 129 8.99 6.44 -18.71
CA GLU A 129 8.10 5.27 -18.66
C GLU A 129 7.11 5.36 -17.47
N PHE A 130 7.41 6.16 -16.45
CA PHE A 130 6.50 6.38 -15.34
C PHE A 130 5.45 7.44 -15.67
N ILE A 131 4.29 7.35 -15.01
CA ILE A 131 3.28 8.42 -15.07
C ILE A 131 3.86 9.67 -14.40
N PRO A 132 4.00 10.82 -15.10
CA PRO A 132 4.69 11.98 -14.57
C PRO A 132 4.19 12.47 -13.22
N ALA A 133 2.86 12.54 -13.03
CA ALA A 133 2.25 12.94 -11.76
C ALA A 133 2.58 12.00 -10.59
N PHE A 134 2.87 10.72 -10.86
CA PHE A 134 3.27 9.77 -9.81
C PHE A 134 4.76 9.91 -9.48
N LEU A 135 5.56 10.21 -10.49
CA LEU A 135 7.00 10.43 -10.29
C LEU A 135 7.26 11.73 -9.51
N GLU A 136 6.49 12.79 -9.82
CA GLU A 136 6.59 14.10 -9.15
C GLU A 136 6.39 14.01 -7.63
N GLU A 137 5.52 13.12 -7.16
CA GLU A 137 5.35 12.87 -5.71
C GLU A 137 6.60 12.31 -5.03
N GLY A 138 7.52 11.73 -5.80
CA GLY A 138 8.80 11.20 -5.32
C GLY A 138 9.92 12.22 -5.22
N VAL A 139 9.68 13.46 -5.72
CA VAL A 139 10.68 14.52 -5.69
C VAL A 139 10.62 15.25 -4.35
N ILE A 140 11.67 15.09 -3.55
CA ILE A 140 11.81 15.71 -2.23
C ILE A 140 13.10 16.54 -2.22
N HIS A 141 12.99 17.85 -1.94
CA HIS A 141 14.11 18.78 -1.93
C HIS A 141 14.93 18.72 -3.24
N GLU A 142 14.22 18.74 -4.38
CA GLU A 142 14.80 18.71 -5.74
C GLU A 142 15.51 17.38 -6.11
N ARG A 143 15.40 16.34 -5.28
CA ARG A 143 15.95 14.99 -5.50
C ARG A 143 14.84 13.98 -5.72
N LEU A 144 14.98 13.09 -6.67
CA LEU A 144 14.06 11.97 -6.84
C LEU A 144 14.41 10.85 -5.85
N SER A 145 13.86 10.95 -4.65
CA SER A 145 14.15 10.01 -3.55
C SER A 145 13.18 8.83 -3.47
N ILE A 146 12.08 8.85 -4.24
CA ILE A 146 11.04 7.81 -4.22
C ILE A 146 10.64 7.48 -5.66
N LEU A 147 10.60 6.19 -5.99
CA LEU A 147 10.00 5.70 -7.23
C LEU A 147 8.60 5.13 -6.98
N PRO A 148 7.62 5.39 -7.84
CA PRO A 148 6.28 4.82 -7.70
C PRO A 148 6.31 3.32 -8.04
N VAL A 149 5.97 2.46 -7.06
CA VAL A 149 5.84 1.01 -7.26
C VAL A 149 4.41 0.64 -7.62
N ALA A 150 3.43 1.21 -6.90
CA ALA A 150 2.01 1.00 -7.12
C ALA A 150 1.21 2.18 -6.58
N LYS A 151 0.10 2.50 -7.23
CA LYS A 151 -0.87 3.50 -6.79
C LYS A 151 -2.25 2.88 -6.76
N SER A 152 -2.99 3.11 -5.68
CA SER A 152 -4.41 2.80 -5.59
C SER A 152 -5.24 4.07 -5.77
N THR A 153 -6.50 3.89 -6.11
CA THR A 153 -7.51 4.95 -6.08
C THR A 153 -8.63 4.58 -5.13
N GLU A 154 -9.42 5.53 -4.73
CA GLU A 154 -10.64 5.24 -4.00
C GLU A 154 -11.75 4.80 -4.97
N VAL A 155 -12.47 3.75 -4.60
CA VAL A 155 -13.61 3.21 -5.34
C VAL A 155 -14.75 2.92 -4.38
N MET A 156 -15.97 2.89 -4.92
CA MET A 156 -17.15 2.55 -4.16
C MET A 156 -17.41 1.05 -4.22
N PHE A 157 -17.58 0.44 -3.06
CA PHE A 157 -18.03 -0.95 -2.90
C PHE A 157 -19.44 -0.97 -2.36
N ILE A 158 -20.28 -1.84 -2.89
CA ILE A 158 -21.71 -1.93 -2.53
C ILE A 158 -22.05 -3.38 -2.20
N ASN A 159 -22.63 -3.61 -1.04
CA ASN A 159 -23.34 -4.84 -0.76
C ASN A 159 -24.63 -4.87 -1.59
N LYS A 160 -24.52 -5.42 -2.79
CA LYS A 160 -25.59 -5.40 -3.80
C LYS A 160 -26.89 -6.04 -3.30
N THR A 161 -26.80 -7.11 -2.53
CA THR A 161 -27.97 -7.83 -2.00
C THR A 161 -28.77 -6.95 -1.03
N ALA A 162 -28.08 -6.30 -0.09
CA ALA A 162 -28.72 -5.40 0.87
C ALA A 162 -29.22 -4.13 0.20
N PHE A 163 -28.46 -3.60 -0.75
CA PHE A 163 -28.83 -2.43 -1.53
C PHE A 163 -30.09 -2.66 -2.37
N ASP A 164 -30.22 -3.79 -3.06
CA ASP A 164 -31.39 -4.12 -3.87
C ASP A 164 -32.65 -4.28 -3.02
N ARG A 165 -32.51 -4.85 -1.82
CA ARG A 165 -33.62 -4.91 -0.87
C ARG A 165 -34.08 -3.51 -0.46
N PHE A 166 -33.18 -2.66 -0.07
CA PHE A 166 -33.44 -1.28 0.32
C PHE A 166 -34.13 -0.49 -0.81
N THR A 167 -33.55 -0.51 -2.01
CA THR A 167 -34.08 0.25 -3.15
C THR A 167 -35.46 -0.25 -3.58
N LYS A 168 -35.73 -1.55 -3.51
CA LYS A 168 -37.05 -2.14 -3.81
C LYS A 168 -38.12 -1.67 -2.87
N GLU A 169 -37.80 -1.51 -1.58
CA GLU A 169 -38.78 -1.14 -0.55
C GLU A 169 -38.98 0.38 -0.41
N THR A 170 -37.97 1.17 -0.74
CA THR A 170 -37.98 2.63 -0.53
C THR A 170 -38.11 3.44 -1.82
N GLY A 171 -37.87 2.84 -2.98
CA GLY A 171 -37.84 3.53 -4.26
C GLY A 171 -36.54 4.30 -4.55
N ALA A 172 -35.53 4.25 -3.67
CA ALA A 172 -34.20 4.77 -3.92
C ALA A 172 -33.56 4.08 -5.16
N LYS A 173 -32.64 4.75 -5.83
CA LYS A 173 -32.05 4.27 -7.08
C LYS A 173 -30.54 4.28 -7.05
N MET A 174 -29.92 3.37 -7.83
CA MET A 174 -28.46 3.34 -8.00
C MET A 174 -27.92 4.67 -8.55
N GLU A 175 -28.70 5.37 -9.35
CA GLU A 175 -28.36 6.68 -9.92
C GLU A 175 -28.12 7.74 -8.85
N ASP A 176 -28.75 7.63 -7.69
CA ASP A 176 -28.59 8.58 -6.60
C ASP A 176 -27.18 8.51 -5.97
N LEU A 177 -26.47 7.39 -6.15
CA LEU A 177 -25.06 7.25 -5.74
C LEU A 177 -24.06 8.00 -6.63
N LYS A 178 -24.51 8.65 -7.71
CA LYS A 178 -23.61 9.39 -8.61
C LYS A 178 -23.14 10.73 -8.06
N THR A 179 -23.78 11.20 -7.01
CA THR A 179 -23.43 12.43 -6.31
C THR A 179 -23.32 12.18 -4.82
N TRP A 180 -22.51 12.97 -4.14
CA TRP A 180 -22.35 12.87 -2.68
C TRP A 180 -23.64 13.26 -1.95
N GLU A 181 -24.35 14.28 -2.45
CA GLU A 181 -25.65 14.68 -1.90
C GLU A 181 -26.69 13.55 -1.97
N GLY A 182 -26.72 12.85 -3.10
CA GLY A 182 -27.60 11.69 -3.29
C GLY A 182 -27.21 10.54 -2.37
N LEU A 183 -25.91 10.25 -2.24
CA LEU A 183 -25.41 9.23 -1.33
C LEU A 183 -25.80 9.53 0.12
N PHE A 184 -25.62 10.77 0.60
CA PHE A 184 -25.95 11.14 1.97
C PHE A 184 -27.45 11.20 2.21
N ALA A 185 -28.25 11.63 1.24
CA ALA A 185 -29.71 11.53 1.33
C ALA A 185 -30.19 10.08 1.45
N MET A 186 -29.56 9.16 0.69
CA MET A 186 -29.82 7.72 0.84
C MET A 186 -29.37 7.19 2.19
N ALA A 187 -28.27 7.71 2.75
CA ALA A 187 -27.81 7.31 4.07
C ALA A 187 -28.81 7.67 5.17
N GLU A 188 -29.39 8.87 5.14
CA GLU A 188 -30.47 9.27 6.02
C GLU A 188 -31.69 8.36 5.86
N GLN A 189 -32.10 8.11 4.60
CA GLN A 189 -33.27 7.27 4.29
C GLN A 189 -33.04 5.81 4.76
N TYR A 190 -31.84 5.26 4.59
CA TYR A 190 -31.50 3.90 5.00
C TYR A 190 -31.54 3.74 6.52
N ALA A 191 -30.95 4.68 7.26
CA ALA A 191 -31.00 4.67 8.72
C ALA A 191 -32.46 4.66 9.22
N ALA A 192 -33.27 5.57 8.72
CA ALA A 192 -34.68 5.62 9.07
C ALA A 192 -35.48 4.37 8.62
N TRP A 193 -35.16 3.82 7.43
CA TRP A 193 -35.82 2.60 6.94
C TRP A 193 -35.47 1.38 7.79
N THR A 194 -34.22 1.23 8.23
CA THR A 194 -33.84 0.12 9.11
C THR A 194 -34.36 0.26 10.52
N ASP A 195 -34.38 1.47 11.08
CA ASP A 195 -34.96 1.77 12.40
C ASP A 195 -36.48 1.42 12.45
N ASN A 196 -37.20 1.71 11.38
CA ASN A 196 -38.64 1.36 11.27
C ASN A 196 -38.90 -0.17 11.19
N GLN A 197 -37.89 -1.01 11.00
CA GLN A 197 -38.07 -2.46 11.01
C GLN A 197 -38.10 -3.05 12.44
N THR A 198 -37.65 -2.28 13.41
CA THR A 198 -37.63 -2.62 14.85
C THR A 198 -38.32 -1.52 15.69
N PRO A 199 -39.64 -1.25 15.47
CA PRO A 199 -40.31 -0.08 16.03
C PRO A 199 -40.35 -0.04 17.57
N ASP A 200 -40.10 -1.17 18.22
CA ASP A 200 -40.00 -1.28 19.67
C ASP A 200 -38.61 -0.88 20.24
N ILE A 201 -37.65 -0.65 19.37
CA ILE A 201 -36.27 -0.30 19.73
C ILE A 201 -35.91 0.97 18.93
N PRO A 202 -36.12 2.17 19.48
CA PRO A 202 -35.83 3.40 18.76
C PRO A 202 -34.32 3.61 18.63
N ASP A 203 -33.91 4.28 17.57
CA ASP A 203 -32.51 4.67 17.27
C ASP A 203 -31.55 3.48 17.07
N ASP A 204 -32.07 2.32 16.62
CA ASP A 204 -31.25 1.15 16.28
C ASP A 204 -31.00 1.00 14.77
N GLY A 205 -31.29 2.04 14.00
CA GLY A 205 -31.06 2.10 12.56
C GLY A 205 -29.62 1.82 12.18
N LYS A 206 -29.44 1.10 11.06
CA LYS A 206 -28.11 0.71 10.56
C LYS A 206 -27.49 1.81 9.72
N ASN A 207 -26.16 1.84 9.70
CA ASN A 207 -25.42 2.74 8.84
C ASN A 207 -25.54 2.31 7.37
N PHE A 208 -25.65 3.28 6.49
CA PHE A 208 -25.60 3.08 5.04
C PHE A 208 -24.18 3.11 4.50
N PHE A 209 -23.40 4.09 4.96
CA PHE A 209 -22.15 4.49 4.35
C PHE A 209 -20.99 4.45 5.34
N VAL A 210 -19.84 4.01 4.85
CA VAL A 210 -18.53 4.08 5.54
C VAL A 210 -17.46 4.54 4.57
N HIS A 211 -16.54 5.36 5.04
CA HIS A 211 -15.35 5.78 4.30
C HIS A 211 -14.11 5.38 5.07
N ASP A 212 -13.11 4.79 4.40
CA ASP A 212 -11.84 4.44 5.06
C ASP A 212 -11.13 5.68 5.63
N TYR A 213 -11.19 6.77 4.89
CA TYR A 213 -10.55 8.03 5.25
C TYR A 213 -11.52 9.20 5.02
N HIS A 214 -12.37 9.51 5.99
CA HIS A 214 -13.32 10.63 5.90
C HIS A 214 -12.65 11.96 5.52
N PHE A 215 -11.39 12.15 5.91
CA PHE A 215 -10.61 13.32 5.55
C PHE A 215 -10.47 13.49 4.03
N ASN A 216 -10.25 12.40 3.29
CA ASN A 216 -10.16 12.44 1.82
C ASN A 216 -11.45 12.93 1.18
N TYR A 217 -12.60 12.54 1.73
CA TYR A 217 -13.89 13.05 1.25
C TYR A 217 -13.94 14.59 1.32
N PHE A 218 -13.52 15.17 2.45
CA PHE A 218 -13.54 16.63 2.61
C PHE A 218 -12.54 17.31 1.69
N GLN A 219 -11.32 16.81 1.60
CA GLN A 219 -10.29 17.36 0.74
C GLN A 219 -10.73 17.33 -0.73
N VAL A 220 -11.05 16.15 -1.26
CA VAL A 220 -11.49 15.97 -2.65
C VAL A 220 -12.77 16.77 -2.94
N GLY A 221 -13.69 16.81 -1.99
CA GLY A 221 -14.93 17.59 -2.11
C GLY A 221 -14.66 19.08 -2.29
N VAL A 222 -13.85 19.69 -1.44
CA VAL A 222 -13.48 21.12 -1.52
C VAL A 222 -12.70 21.42 -2.79
N GLU A 223 -11.70 20.60 -3.12
CA GLU A 223 -10.87 20.78 -4.31
C GLU A 223 -11.68 20.61 -5.62
N SER A 224 -12.68 19.74 -5.63
CA SER A 224 -13.60 19.57 -6.77
C SER A 224 -14.49 20.79 -7.01
N LEU A 225 -14.69 21.63 -6.00
CA LEU A 225 -15.41 22.91 -6.08
C LEU A 225 -14.50 24.07 -6.52
N GLY A 226 -13.20 23.81 -6.74
CA GLY A 226 -12.23 24.77 -7.25
C GLY A 226 -11.49 25.56 -6.16
N GLU A 227 -11.63 25.17 -4.89
CA GLU A 227 -10.87 25.78 -3.79
C GLU A 227 -9.76 24.84 -3.29
N ASN A 228 -8.71 25.44 -2.71
CA ASN A 228 -7.67 24.67 -2.05
C ASN A 228 -8.14 24.30 -0.63
N PHE A 229 -8.08 23.01 -0.30
CA PHE A 229 -8.39 22.53 1.04
C PHE A 229 -7.38 23.01 2.10
N PHE A 230 -6.14 23.30 1.69
CA PHE A 230 -5.10 23.86 2.54
C PHE A 230 -4.78 25.32 2.16
N LYS A 231 -4.59 26.18 3.16
CA LYS A 231 -4.03 27.52 3.03
C LYS A 231 -2.74 27.61 3.85
N GLY A 232 -1.60 27.36 3.20
CA GLY A 232 -0.34 27.09 3.88
C GLY A 232 -0.45 25.82 4.72
N GLU A 233 -0.13 25.90 6.02
CA GLU A 233 -0.21 24.77 6.95
C GLU A 233 -1.61 24.59 7.61
N ASN A 234 -2.59 25.41 7.27
CA ASN A 234 -3.91 25.40 7.86
C ASN A 234 -4.98 24.88 6.90
N LEU A 235 -6.02 24.26 7.45
CA LEU A 235 -7.21 23.88 6.70
C LEU A 235 -8.06 25.12 6.36
N ALA A 236 -8.64 25.13 5.16
CA ALA A 236 -9.54 26.18 4.70
C ALA A 236 -11.01 25.80 4.97
N PHE A 237 -11.61 26.44 5.96
CA PHE A 237 -13.03 26.28 6.30
C PHE A 237 -13.86 27.41 5.68
N GLY A 238 -13.96 27.41 4.33
CA GLY A 238 -14.73 28.38 3.55
C GLY A 238 -16.14 27.87 3.19
N PRO A 239 -16.85 28.59 2.30
CA PRO A 239 -18.16 28.18 1.80
C PRO A 239 -18.17 26.82 1.12
N GLU A 240 -17.08 26.47 0.42
CA GLU A 240 -16.90 25.18 -0.26
C GLU A 240 -16.82 24.05 0.77
N PHE A 241 -16.11 24.25 1.87
CA PHE A 241 -16.08 23.30 2.98
C PHE A 241 -17.48 23.13 3.59
N GLN A 242 -18.20 24.21 3.80
CA GLN A 242 -19.58 24.14 4.31
C GLN A 242 -20.47 23.33 3.37
N THR A 243 -20.37 23.55 2.06
CA THR A 243 -21.13 22.81 1.04
C THR A 243 -20.88 21.31 1.12
N VAL A 244 -19.63 20.90 1.33
CA VAL A 244 -19.23 19.49 1.47
C VAL A 244 -19.64 18.92 2.85
N TRP A 245 -19.50 19.72 3.90
CA TRP A 245 -19.77 19.31 5.27
C TRP A 245 -21.24 19.07 5.58
N GLU A 246 -22.13 19.95 5.13
CA GLU A 246 -23.55 19.92 5.52
C GLU A 246 -24.26 18.60 5.22
N PRO A 247 -24.20 18.02 3.98
CA PRO A 247 -24.86 16.75 3.69
C PRO A 247 -24.23 15.59 4.46
N TYR A 248 -22.91 15.58 4.62
CA TYR A 248 -22.22 14.58 5.43
C TYR A 248 -22.66 14.63 6.90
N ALA A 249 -22.62 15.82 7.52
CA ALA A 249 -22.94 16.00 8.92
C ALA A 249 -24.40 15.60 9.21
N LYS A 250 -25.32 15.95 8.31
CA LYS A 250 -26.74 15.58 8.42
C LYS A 250 -26.94 14.07 8.37
N ALA A 251 -26.31 13.39 7.42
CA ALA A 251 -26.34 11.94 7.33
C ALA A 251 -25.66 11.25 8.54
N ALA A 252 -24.58 11.83 9.06
CA ALA A 252 -23.93 11.32 10.26
C ALA A 252 -24.81 11.45 11.51
N LEU A 253 -25.48 12.60 11.68
CA LEU A 253 -26.40 12.84 12.80
C LEU A 253 -27.65 11.94 12.74
N SER A 254 -28.08 11.54 11.54
CA SER A 254 -29.19 10.60 11.37
C SER A 254 -28.78 9.13 11.59
N GLY A 255 -27.52 8.83 11.89
CA GLY A 255 -27.01 7.47 12.02
C GLY A 255 -26.70 6.79 10.68
N GLY A 256 -26.80 7.51 9.56
CA GLY A 256 -26.54 6.93 8.23
C GLY A 256 -25.07 6.68 7.90
N VAL A 257 -24.13 7.29 8.65
CA VAL A 257 -22.68 7.19 8.42
C VAL A 257 -21.98 6.46 9.55
N TRP A 258 -21.14 5.51 9.21
CA TRP A 258 -20.28 4.79 10.16
C TRP A 258 -19.11 5.66 10.57
N LEU A 259 -19.03 6.04 11.85
CA LEU A 259 -18.02 6.95 12.41
C LEU A 259 -17.00 6.26 13.32
N ARG A 260 -17.04 4.93 13.42
CA ARG A 260 -16.11 4.19 14.25
C ARG A 260 -14.78 4.00 13.54
N SER A 261 -13.71 3.81 14.31
CA SER A 261 -12.38 3.50 13.77
C SER A 261 -12.33 2.11 13.12
N GLY A 262 -11.40 1.93 12.18
CA GLY A 262 -11.17 0.67 11.46
C GLY A 262 -11.41 0.82 9.95
N TYR A 263 -11.10 -0.24 9.22
CA TYR A 263 -11.29 -0.27 7.77
C TYR A 263 -12.76 -0.50 7.39
N ALA A 264 -13.19 0.09 6.28
CA ALA A 264 -14.53 -0.02 5.72
C ALA A 264 -14.93 -1.47 5.34
N THR A 265 -13.95 -2.33 5.17
CA THR A 265 -14.17 -3.76 4.84
C THR A 265 -14.96 -4.49 5.93
N GLU A 266 -14.71 -4.20 7.21
CA GLU A 266 -15.37 -4.89 8.31
C GLU A 266 -16.89 -4.58 8.37
N PRO A 267 -17.34 -3.32 8.47
CA PRO A 267 -18.77 -3.03 8.52
C PRO A 267 -19.52 -3.42 7.24
N LEU A 268 -18.86 -3.42 6.07
CA LEU A 268 -19.48 -3.88 4.84
C LEU A 268 -19.64 -5.42 4.83
N ARG A 269 -18.65 -6.14 5.36
CA ARG A 269 -18.67 -7.60 5.46
C ARG A 269 -19.71 -8.10 6.47
N THR A 270 -19.87 -7.41 7.60
CA THR A 270 -20.85 -7.75 8.64
C THR A 270 -22.28 -7.28 8.30
N GLY A 271 -22.44 -6.41 7.31
CA GLY A 271 -23.72 -5.81 6.96
C GLY A 271 -24.16 -4.68 7.90
N ASP A 272 -23.22 -4.15 8.71
CA ASP A 272 -23.45 -2.96 9.54
C ASP A 272 -23.47 -1.67 8.69
N SER A 273 -22.82 -1.70 7.54
CA SER A 273 -22.95 -0.72 6.44
C SER A 273 -23.09 -1.45 5.11
N ILE A 274 -23.69 -0.81 4.12
CA ILE A 274 -23.94 -1.45 2.82
C ILE A 274 -23.24 -0.77 1.64
N VAL A 275 -22.71 0.41 1.83
CA VAL A 275 -21.91 1.15 0.85
C VAL A 275 -20.64 1.62 1.52
N SER A 276 -19.51 1.46 0.84
CA SER A 276 -18.23 2.00 1.32
C SER A 276 -17.46 2.69 0.21
N VAL A 277 -16.66 3.69 0.59
CA VAL A 277 -15.56 4.20 -0.24
C VAL A 277 -14.25 3.83 0.44
N ALA A 278 -13.42 3.12 -0.29
CA ALA A 278 -12.16 2.57 0.19
C ALA A 278 -11.15 2.44 -0.96
N SER A 279 -9.90 2.18 -0.63
CA SER A 279 -8.86 1.89 -1.62
C SER A 279 -9.27 0.76 -2.56
N SER A 280 -8.94 0.87 -3.84
CA SER A 280 -9.10 -0.23 -4.81
C SER A 280 -8.38 -1.51 -4.37
N ALA A 281 -7.31 -1.42 -3.58
CA ALA A 281 -6.64 -2.55 -2.97
C ALA A 281 -7.53 -3.32 -1.97
N SER A 282 -8.58 -2.69 -1.45
CA SER A 282 -9.52 -3.32 -0.52
C SER A 282 -10.32 -4.47 -1.14
N VAL A 283 -10.36 -4.57 -2.49
CA VAL A 283 -11.01 -5.68 -3.19
C VAL A 283 -10.52 -7.06 -2.70
N LEU A 284 -9.28 -7.17 -2.27
CA LEU A 284 -8.68 -8.40 -1.75
C LEU A 284 -9.26 -8.83 -0.39
N TYR A 285 -9.93 -7.94 0.31
CA TYR A 285 -10.45 -8.15 1.67
C TYR A 285 -11.98 -8.22 1.72
N TYR A 286 -12.66 -7.89 0.61
CA TYR A 286 -14.10 -8.10 0.49
C TYR A 286 -14.40 -9.54 0.08
N SER A 287 -15.40 -10.14 0.69
CA SER A 287 -15.89 -11.46 0.33
C SER A 287 -16.92 -11.36 -0.78
N ASP A 288 -16.90 -12.29 -1.73
CA ASP A 288 -17.97 -12.45 -2.74
C ASP A 288 -19.32 -12.84 -2.12
N LYS A 289 -19.30 -13.28 -0.87
CA LYS A 289 -20.48 -13.71 -0.11
C LYS A 289 -20.55 -12.93 1.18
N VAL A 290 -21.60 -12.16 1.32
CA VAL A 290 -22.03 -11.61 2.62
C VAL A 290 -22.83 -12.69 3.31
N THR A 291 -22.37 -13.11 4.49
CA THR A 291 -23.08 -14.09 5.34
C THR A 291 -24.05 -13.35 6.24
#